data_a182d0354c3a74bbabcfc65b3f873c58
#
_entry.id   a182d0354c3a74bbabcfc65b3f873c58
#
_cell.length_a   1.000
_cell.length_b   1.000
_cell.length_c   1.000
_cell.angle_alpha   90.00
_cell.angle_beta   90.00
_cell.angle_gamma   90.00
#
_symmetry.space_group_name_H-M   'P 1'
#
loop_
_entity.id
_entity.type
_entity.pdbx_description
1 polymer ?
#
loop_
_entity_poly.entity_id
_entity_poly.type
_entity_poly.pdbx_seq_one_letter_code
_entity_poly.pdbx_strand_id
1 'polypeptide(L)'
;MQPQPPKTTNVPTPARHHAGKTLATLAFALALPHTTAALAQQATPQPQQDTPYQAAHKGGTLRLVASTSGGTLDPQINYSGKYINLFAVVYDGLTTFKKVQGPEGNSVVPDLAENLPTPQDGGLTYIFTLRQGIRFSNGQPVTTADVSASLRRIFKVGSPTAGSFYSAIVGADLCLKTPATCTLKGGVEENPAQRTITIHLVRPDTEFLQKLAFTHAVIVPANTPEHDVGNTPIPSTGPYRLTKYDPNTTLSLDRNPFFKEWSAIAQPQGYPDTIEYSFGIPDEAAVTAVENGQYDFMADVIPMDRLGELGNRYTAQTHVRPHAAMYFLPMNVNIPPFNNVKARQAVNYAVSRKAMVIFYGGPGIARPLCGMVPSSLPAATNFCFYTKGASPTASALQWQAPDLAKARQLVQESGTAGQKVTLITANTSVDMAMGGWVRDMLQNIGYQASIRPISNTLSMTYVQNTANKVQISLTTWSADYPSPSNFLDDLLGCENFHPNSDSSINIPGFCNKQVQSLMDKAKTDTTLTPTQTEDLWRQADRLVMAQSPIAPLIERDTVVLTSARLGNFFYTTVNQLFFSQVWVR
;
A
#
# COMPACT_ATOMS: atom_id res chain seq x y z
N MET A 1 8.06 48.51 45.61
CA MET A 1 7.89 47.61 46.77
C MET A 1 8.31 46.23 46.35
N GLN A 2 9.52 45.84 46.70
CA GLN A 2 10.05 44.45 46.52
C GLN A 2 9.78 43.66 47.80
N PRO A 3 9.48 42.38 47.73
CA PRO A 3 9.61 41.48 48.86
C PRO A 3 10.89 40.66 48.80
N GLN A 4 11.54 40.52 49.95
CA GLN A 4 12.77 39.79 50.24
C GLN A 4 12.53 38.27 50.33
N PRO A 5 13.61 37.44 50.19
CA PRO A 5 13.56 36.00 50.29
C PRO A 5 13.64 35.46 51.73
N PRO A 6 13.17 34.25 52.03
CA PRO A 6 13.26 33.65 53.34
C PRO A 6 14.56 32.89 53.56
N LYS A 7 14.90 32.78 54.85
CA LYS A 7 16.16 32.35 55.48
C LYS A 7 16.37 30.83 55.43
N THR A 8 17.65 30.48 55.34
CA THR A 8 18.22 29.13 55.53
C THR A 8 18.16 28.67 57.00
N THR A 9 17.84 27.37 57.19
CA THR A 9 18.03 26.71 58.50
C THR A 9 19.03 25.55 58.35
N ASN A 10 20.00 25.55 59.27
CA ASN A 10 21.11 24.61 59.42
C ASN A 10 20.66 23.22 59.91
N VAL A 11 21.31 22.18 59.39
CA VAL A 11 21.27 20.78 59.91
C VAL A 11 22.64 20.45 60.49
N PRO A 12 22.74 19.87 61.68
CA PRO A 12 24.02 19.43 62.23
C PRO A 12 24.36 17.97 61.88
N THR A 13 25.65 17.73 61.67
CA THR A 13 26.32 16.48 61.46
C THR A 13 26.62 15.81 62.81
N PRO A 14 26.57 14.46 62.95
CA PRO A 14 27.25 13.80 64.06
C PRO A 14 28.43 12.93 63.62
N ALA A 15 29.33 12.81 64.61
CA ALA A 15 30.73 12.41 64.54
C ALA A 15 30.98 10.90 64.36
N ARG A 16 32.24 10.63 63.97
CA ARG A 16 32.91 9.34 63.89
C ARG A 16 33.20 8.76 65.28
N HIS A 17 33.07 7.41 65.39
CA HIS A 17 33.87 6.62 66.33
C HIS A 17 34.44 5.36 65.68
N HIS A 18 35.75 5.17 65.84
CA HIS A 18 36.54 3.99 65.53
C HIS A 18 36.53 2.96 66.68
N ALA A 19 36.49 1.68 66.33
CA ALA A 19 37.19 0.52 66.98
C ALA A 19 36.61 -0.74 66.32
N GLY A 20 37.30 -1.68 65.77
CA GLY A 20 38.48 -2.43 66.15
C GLY A 20 38.18 -3.92 66.17
N LYS A 21 38.65 -4.67 65.12
CA LYS A 21 39.01 -6.10 65.04
C LYS A 21 38.08 -7.19 65.60
N THR A 22 37.66 -8.18 64.81
CA THR A 22 38.20 -9.57 64.79
C THR A 22 37.60 -10.39 63.63
N LEU A 23 38.44 -11.24 63.01
CA LEU A 23 38.08 -12.20 61.95
C LEU A 23 37.21 -13.33 62.49
N ALA A 24 36.16 -13.68 61.79
CA ALA A 24 35.59 -15.03 61.76
C ALA A 24 34.99 -15.28 60.35
N THR A 25 35.61 -16.21 59.67
CA THR A 25 35.18 -16.71 58.34
C THR A 25 33.96 -17.59 58.48
N LEU A 26 32.81 -17.17 58.03
CA LEU A 26 31.66 -18.07 57.77
C LEU A 26 31.21 -17.82 56.32
N ALA A 27 31.37 -18.86 55.52
CA ALA A 27 30.85 -18.91 54.17
C ALA A 27 29.30 -19.04 54.25
N PHE A 28 28.59 -17.97 53.90
CA PHE A 28 27.17 -18.03 53.62
C PHE A 28 26.96 -17.86 52.09
N ALA A 29 26.49 -18.94 51.49
CA ALA A 29 26.04 -18.92 50.12
C ALA A 29 24.78 -18.02 50.00
N LEU A 30 24.94 -16.79 49.51
CA LEU A 30 23.81 -15.92 49.12
C LEU A 30 23.29 -16.40 47.77
N ALA A 31 22.18 -17.13 47.82
CA ALA A 31 21.34 -17.32 46.64
C ALA A 31 20.67 -15.98 46.29
N LEU A 32 21.18 -15.29 45.28
CA LEU A 32 20.51 -14.17 44.64
C LEU A 32 19.31 -14.70 43.83
N PRO A 33 18.09 -14.18 44.03
CA PRO A 33 17.01 -14.51 43.12
C PRO A 33 17.32 -13.89 41.77
N HIS A 34 17.57 -14.72 40.77
CA HIS A 34 17.57 -14.30 39.36
C HIS A 34 16.12 -13.95 39.00
N THR A 35 15.78 -12.68 39.09
CA THR A 35 14.60 -12.15 38.37
C THR A 35 14.94 -12.21 36.90
N THR A 36 14.60 -13.33 36.25
CA THR A 36 14.48 -13.41 34.82
C THR A 36 13.40 -12.41 34.42
N ALA A 37 13.83 -11.27 33.86
CA ALA A 37 12.95 -10.42 33.09
C ALA A 37 12.42 -11.29 31.96
N ALA A 38 11.17 -11.73 32.07
CA ALA A 38 10.44 -12.34 30.99
C ALA A 38 10.34 -11.26 29.89
N LEU A 39 11.23 -11.34 28.91
CA LEU A 39 11.00 -10.71 27.61
C LEU A 39 9.65 -11.25 27.16
N ALA A 40 8.65 -10.38 27.10
CA ALA A 40 7.39 -10.68 26.46
C ALA A 40 7.74 -11.08 25.01
N GLN A 41 7.81 -12.38 24.77
CA GLN A 41 7.79 -12.92 23.43
C GLN A 41 6.48 -12.42 22.83
N GLN A 42 6.57 -11.51 21.88
CA GLN A 42 5.47 -11.22 20.98
C GLN A 42 5.07 -12.57 20.39
N ALA A 43 3.87 -13.03 20.76
CA ALA A 43 3.29 -14.22 20.19
C ALA A 43 3.24 -14.01 18.69
N THR A 44 4.07 -14.73 17.96
CA THR A 44 3.92 -14.87 16.50
C THR A 44 2.49 -15.35 16.30
N PRO A 45 1.69 -14.69 15.44
CA PRO A 45 0.35 -15.17 15.11
C PRO A 45 0.50 -16.60 14.59
N GLN A 46 -0.06 -17.58 15.27
CA GLN A 46 -0.16 -18.91 14.71
C GLN A 46 -0.97 -18.81 13.42
N PRO A 47 -0.56 -19.47 12.33
CA PRO A 47 -1.38 -19.55 11.13
C PRO A 47 -2.71 -20.18 11.53
N GLN A 48 -3.76 -19.37 11.44
CA GLN A 48 -5.13 -19.85 11.64
C GLN A 48 -5.42 -20.75 10.45
N GLN A 49 -5.56 -22.05 10.70
CA GLN A 49 -5.94 -23.03 9.69
C GLN A 49 -7.19 -22.53 8.95
N ASP A 50 -7.28 -22.82 7.63
CA ASP A 50 -8.47 -22.60 6.82
C ASP A 50 -9.70 -23.07 7.60
N THR A 51 -10.43 -22.13 8.23
CA THR A 51 -11.64 -22.48 8.95
C THR A 51 -12.72 -22.76 7.91
N PRO A 52 -13.25 -23.98 7.84
CA PRO A 52 -14.32 -24.28 6.91
C PRO A 52 -15.47 -23.32 7.10
N TYR A 53 -16.17 -22.95 6.00
CA TYR A 53 -17.37 -22.12 6.07
C TYR A 53 -18.33 -22.64 7.13
N GLN A 54 -18.68 -21.76 8.09
CA GLN A 54 -19.56 -22.10 9.20
C GLN A 54 -20.95 -21.50 8.95
N ALA A 55 -21.88 -22.32 8.46
CA ALA A 55 -23.25 -21.89 8.12
C ALA A 55 -23.97 -21.18 9.29
N ALA A 56 -23.59 -21.45 10.54
CA ALA A 56 -24.13 -20.80 11.73
C ALA A 56 -23.83 -19.30 11.80
N HIS A 57 -22.83 -18.81 11.05
CA HIS A 57 -22.48 -17.38 11.01
C HIS A 57 -23.06 -16.63 9.79
N LYS A 58 -23.80 -17.35 8.93
CA LYS A 58 -24.44 -16.74 7.77
C LYS A 58 -25.60 -15.83 8.20
N GLY A 59 -25.65 -14.66 7.57
CA GLY A 59 -26.75 -13.71 7.74
C GLY A 59 -26.32 -12.35 8.25
N GLY A 60 -27.30 -11.47 8.40
CA GLY A 60 -27.12 -10.13 8.91
C GLY A 60 -26.57 -9.13 7.90
N THR A 61 -26.43 -7.87 8.35
CA THR A 61 -25.93 -6.75 7.56
C THR A 61 -24.57 -6.32 8.10
N LEU A 62 -23.55 -6.32 7.24
CA LEU A 62 -22.26 -5.71 7.49
C LEU A 62 -22.35 -4.21 7.17
N ARG A 63 -22.13 -3.36 8.17
CA ARG A 63 -22.28 -1.91 8.07
C ARG A 63 -20.91 -1.22 8.06
N LEU A 64 -20.58 -0.61 6.94
CA LEU A 64 -19.33 0.13 6.73
C LEU A 64 -19.59 1.63 6.81
N VAL A 65 -18.58 2.41 7.21
CA VAL A 65 -18.67 3.87 7.29
C VAL A 65 -17.43 4.54 6.73
N ALA A 66 -17.63 5.67 6.03
CA ALA A 66 -16.57 6.57 5.58
C ALA A 66 -17.03 8.03 5.50
N SER A 67 -16.07 8.95 5.50
CA SER A 67 -16.31 10.39 5.32
C SER A 67 -16.71 10.74 3.88
N THR A 68 -16.23 9.97 2.90
CA THR A 68 -16.54 10.16 1.48
C THR A 68 -16.65 8.82 0.76
N SER A 69 -17.36 8.80 -0.36
CA SER A 69 -17.34 7.66 -1.29
C SER A 69 -15.95 7.42 -1.90
N GLY A 70 -15.76 6.27 -2.53
CA GLY A 70 -14.52 5.89 -3.21
C GLY A 70 -14.43 6.33 -4.68
N GLY A 71 -15.40 7.10 -5.20
CA GLY A 71 -15.41 7.53 -6.60
C GLY A 71 -16.27 6.63 -7.51
N THR A 72 -15.85 6.46 -8.77
CA THR A 72 -16.58 5.65 -9.77
C THR A 72 -16.79 4.20 -9.35
N LEU A 73 -17.87 3.58 -9.79
CA LEU A 73 -18.14 2.14 -9.63
C LEU A 73 -17.46 1.28 -10.71
N ASP A 74 -16.71 1.88 -11.62
CA ASP A 74 -15.98 1.14 -12.65
C ASP A 74 -14.76 0.44 -12.05
N PRO A 75 -14.74 -0.91 -11.96
CA PRO A 75 -13.65 -1.63 -11.32
C PRO A 75 -12.34 -1.57 -12.11
N GLN A 76 -12.38 -1.24 -13.41
CA GLN A 76 -11.20 -1.14 -14.25
C GLN A 76 -10.56 0.27 -14.24
N ILE A 77 -11.23 1.24 -13.59
CA ILE A 77 -10.77 2.64 -13.47
C ILE A 77 -10.52 3.02 -12.01
N ASN A 78 -11.39 2.56 -11.09
CA ASN A 78 -11.30 2.97 -9.69
C ASN A 78 -10.05 2.40 -9.02
N TYR A 79 -9.20 3.28 -8.52
CA TYR A 79 -7.94 2.96 -7.85
C TYR A 79 -7.96 3.37 -6.36
N SER A 80 -9.15 3.42 -5.76
CA SER A 80 -9.33 3.77 -4.36
C SER A 80 -9.26 2.53 -3.46
N GLY A 81 -8.41 2.57 -2.43
CA GLY A 81 -8.33 1.50 -1.42
C GLY A 81 -9.68 1.19 -0.74
N LYS A 82 -10.60 2.16 -0.66
CA LYS A 82 -11.96 1.95 -0.15
C LYS A 82 -12.77 0.95 -0.99
N TYR A 83 -12.58 0.96 -2.32
CA TYR A 83 -13.35 0.13 -3.25
C TYR A 83 -12.61 -1.12 -3.71
N ILE A 84 -11.30 -1.18 -3.65
CA ILE A 84 -10.55 -2.40 -4.01
C ILE A 84 -11.03 -3.60 -3.18
N ASN A 85 -11.16 -3.45 -1.85
CA ASN A 85 -11.68 -4.52 -0.98
C ASN A 85 -13.15 -4.84 -1.24
N LEU A 86 -13.95 -3.84 -1.65
CA LEU A 86 -15.34 -4.02 -2.02
C LEU A 86 -15.46 -4.78 -3.35
N PHE A 87 -14.69 -4.38 -4.35
CA PHE A 87 -14.70 -5.04 -5.66
C PHE A 87 -14.22 -6.48 -5.59
N ALA A 88 -13.33 -6.82 -4.64
CA ALA A 88 -12.87 -8.19 -4.43
C ALA A 88 -13.96 -9.20 -4.02
N VAL A 89 -15.13 -8.74 -3.59
CA VAL A 89 -16.31 -9.60 -3.30
C VAL A 89 -17.41 -9.45 -4.33
N VAL A 90 -17.22 -8.56 -5.30
CA VAL A 90 -18.20 -8.26 -6.37
C VAL A 90 -17.74 -8.82 -7.70
N TYR A 91 -16.47 -8.65 -8.05
CA TYR A 91 -15.91 -8.99 -9.36
C TYR A 91 -14.78 -10.01 -9.25
N ASP A 92 -14.57 -10.77 -10.31
CA ASP A 92 -13.53 -11.78 -10.41
C ASP A 92 -12.73 -11.62 -11.70
N GLY A 93 -11.44 -12.02 -11.64
CA GLY A 93 -10.54 -12.08 -12.78
C GLY A 93 -10.27 -13.52 -13.23
N LEU A 94 -9.32 -13.71 -14.14
CA LEU A 94 -8.83 -15.06 -14.47
C LEU A 94 -8.11 -15.68 -13.28
N THR A 95 -7.40 -14.86 -12.53
CA THR A 95 -6.64 -15.20 -11.31
C THR A 95 -7.01 -14.24 -10.20
N THR A 96 -6.77 -14.63 -8.96
CA THR A 96 -6.93 -13.77 -7.77
C THR A 96 -5.87 -14.13 -6.74
N PHE A 97 -5.71 -13.28 -5.71
CA PHE A 97 -4.93 -13.64 -4.53
C PHE A 97 -5.73 -14.55 -3.60
N LYS A 98 -5.04 -15.54 -3.01
CA LYS A 98 -5.64 -16.48 -2.07
C LYS A 98 -6.29 -15.75 -0.90
N LYS A 99 -7.59 -15.96 -0.66
CA LYS A 99 -8.35 -15.29 0.41
C LYS A 99 -8.18 -15.99 1.75
N VAL A 100 -6.93 -16.06 2.23
CA VAL A 100 -6.55 -16.64 3.52
C VAL A 100 -5.63 -15.65 4.28
N GLN A 101 -5.57 -15.81 5.60
CA GLN A 101 -4.75 -14.94 6.44
C GLN A 101 -3.25 -15.20 6.27
N GLY A 102 -2.46 -14.13 6.42
CA GLY A 102 -1.00 -14.21 6.51
C GLY A 102 -0.31 -14.28 5.15
N PRO A 103 0.96 -14.73 5.10
CA PRO A 103 1.79 -14.70 3.90
C PRO A 103 1.24 -15.52 2.73
N GLU A 104 0.50 -16.60 3.00
CA GLU A 104 -0.13 -17.40 1.96
C GLU A 104 -1.17 -16.61 1.16
N GLY A 105 -1.80 -15.60 1.75
CA GLY A 105 -2.71 -14.69 1.06
C GLY A 105 -2.03 -13.84 -0.04
N ASN A 106 -0.71 -13.87 -0.14
CA ASN A 106 0.04 -13.25 -1.24
C ASN A 106 0.21 -14.19 -2.46
N SER A 107 -0.22 -15.44 -2.35
CA SER A 107 -0.12 -16.39 -3.44
C SER A 107 -1.27 -16.22 -4.43
N VAL A 108 -0.95 -16.28 -5.72
CA VAL A 108 -1.95 -16.28 -6.80
C VAL A 108 -2.59 -17.66 -6.93
N VAL A 109 -3.90 -17.67 -7.08
CA VAL A 109 -4.69 -18.88 -7.33
C VAL A 109 -5.59 -18.69 -8.56
N PRO A 110 -6.03 -19.76 -9.24
CA PRO A 110 -6.98 -19.64 -10.33
C PRO A 110 -8.34 -19.21 -9.78
N ASP A 111 -9.00 -18.28 -10.49
CA ASP A 111 -10.32 -17.75 -10.12
C ASP A 111 -11.37 -18.18 -11.15
N LEU A 112 -11.70 -17.33 -12.15
CA LEU A 112 -12.55 -17.75 -13.27
C LEU A 112 -11.87 -18.78 -14.19
N ALA A 113 -10.54 -18.88 -14.14
CA ALA A 113 -9.79 -19.95 -14.78
C ALA A 113 -9.86 -21.25 -13.95
N GLU A 114 -9.87 -22.41 -14.62
CA GLU A 114 -9.84 -23.72 -13.97
C GLU A 114 -8.52 -23.99 -13.24
N ASN A 115 -7.39 -23.56 -13.84
CA ASN A 115 -6.03 -23.72 -13.33
C ASN A 115 -5.18 -22.50 -13.63
N LEU A 116 -4.06 -22.32 -12.91
CA LEU A 116 -3.02 -21.40 -13.33
C LEU A 116 -2.30 -22.01 -14.55
N PRO A 117 -2.07 -21.25 -15.62
CA PRO A 117 -1.33 -21.73 -16.77
C PRO A 117 0.16 -21.89 -16.43
N THR A 118 0.77 -22.95 -16.94
CA THR A 118 2.23 -23.01 -17.04
C THR A 118 2.65 -22.15 -18.23
N PRO A 119 3.47 -21.09 -18.04
CA PRO A 119 3.93 -20.25 -19.12
C PRO A 119 4.68 -21.07 -20.18
N GLN A 120 4.36 -20.85 -21.46
CA GLN A 120 5.00 -21.48 -22.61
C GLN A 120 5.92 -20.48 -23.33
N ASP A 121 6.69 -20.96 -24.29
CA ASP A 121 7.56 -20.14 -25.15
C ASP A 121 8.51 -19.22 -24.35
N GLY A 122 9.10 -19.76 -23.28
CA GLY A 122 9.99 -18.99 -22.41
C GLY A 122 9.29 -17.91 -21.58
N GLY A 123 8.00 -18.05 -21.29
CA GLY A 123 7.22 -17.08 -20.53
C GLY A 123 6.42 -16.10 -21.39
N LEU A 124 6.28 -16.38 -22.69
CA LEU A 124 5.58 -15.47 -23.63
C LEU A 124 4.12 -15.84 -23.88
N THR A 125 3.70 -17.08 -23.56
CA THR A 125 2.35 -17.57 -23.86
C THR A 125 1.68 -18.15 -22.64
N TYR A 126 0.47 -17.69 -22.33
CA TYR A 126 -0.37 -18.12 -21.21
C TYR A 126 -1.72 -18.59 -21.74
N ILE A 127 -2.08 -19.85 -21.51
CA ILE A 127 -3.35 -20.44 -21.96
C ILE A 127 -4.23 -20.72 -20.74
N PHE A 128 -5.33 -19.99 -20.62
CA PHE A 128 -6.32 -20.14 -19.56
C PHE A 128 -7.54 -20.89 -20.06
N THR A 129 -8.04 -21.87 -19.30
CA THR A 129 -9.33 -22.52 -19.54
C THR A 129 -10.37 -21.96 -18.59
N LEU A 130 -11.49 -21.44 -19.09
CA LEU A 130 -12.55 -20.88 -18.28
C LEU A 130 -13.38 -22.00 -17.60
N ARG A 131 -13.73 -21.76 -16.32
CA ARG A 131 -14.67 -22.62 -15.58
C ARG A 131 -16.03 -22.65 -16.27
N GLN A 132 -16.70 -23.78 -16.18
CA GLN A 132 -18.07 -23.95 -16.68
C GLN A 132 -19.10 -23.46 -15.65
N GLY A 133 -20.22 -22.93 -16.17
CA GLY A 133 -21.40 -22.65 -15.37
C GLY A 133 -21.37 -21.36 -14.55
N ILE A 134 -20.31 -20.56 -14.66
CA ILE A 134 -20.25 -19.24 -14.03
C ILE A 134 -21.18 -18.28 -14.76
N ARG A 135 -21.89 -17.44 -13.99
CA ARG A 135 -22.83 -16.44 -14.49
C ARG A 135 -22.57 -15.08 -13.86
N PHE A 136 -22.82 -14.04 -14.63
CA PHE A 136 -22.94 -12.69 -14.11
C PHE A 136 -24.22 -12.54 -13.26
N SER A 137 -24.26 -11.51 -12.44
CA SER A 137 -25.39 -11.19 -11.53
C SER A 137 -26.70 -10.84 -12.24
N ASN A 138 -26.68 -10.66 -13.56
CA ASN A 138 -27.86 -10.55 -14.42
C ASN A 138 -28.30 -11.90 -15.03
N GLY A 139 -27.62 -12.99 -14.70
CA GLY A 139 -27.91 -14.35 -15.15
C GLY A 139 -27.26 -14.74 -16.48
N GLN A 140 -26.58 -13.84 -17.18
CA GLN A 140 -25.85 -14.17 -18.42
C GLN A 140 -24.63 -15.07 -18.09
N PRO A 141 -24.30 -16.08 -18.94
CA PRO A 141 -23.11 -16.89 -18.74
C PRO A 141 -21.84 -16.07 -19.03
N VAL A 142 -20.76 -16.36 -18.31
CA VAL A 142 -19.43 -15.85 -18.62
C VAL A 142 -18.84 -16.65 -19.78
N THR A 143 -18.28 -15.95 -20.78
CA THR A 143 -17.73 -16.53 -22.00
C THR A 143 -16.31 -16.03 -22.28
N THR A 144 -15.61 -16.65 -23.24
CA THR A 144 -14.30 -16.19 -23.71
C THR A 144 -14.35 -14.78 -24.31
N ALA A 145 -15.48 -14.42 -24.93
CA ALA A 145 -15.70 -13.09 -25.47
C ALA A 145 -15.72 -12.00 -24.37
N ASP A 146 -16.27 -12.32 -23.19
CA ASP A 146 -16.25 -11.40 -22.05
C ASP A 146 -14.81 -11.15 -21.56
N VAL A 147 -13.98 -12.20 -21.52
CA VAL A 147 -12.58 -12.06 -21.12
C VAL A 147 -11.80 -11.19 -22.09
N SER A 148 -11.89 -11.50 -23.40
CA SER A 148 -11.15 -10.73 -24.41
C SER A 148 -11.63 -9.29 -24.50
N ALA A 149 -12.92 -9.04 -24.32
CA ALA A 149 -13.49 -7.68 -24.25
C ALA A 149 -12.99 -6.93 -23.01
N SER A 150 -12.97 -7.57 -21.84
CA SER A 150 -12.50 -6.97 -20.58
C SER A 150 -11.02 -6.58 -20.64
N LEU A 151 -10.16 -7.42 -21.21
CA LEU A 151 -8.74 -7.10 -21.37
C LEU A 151 -8.52 -5.91 -22.31
N ARG A 152 -9.27 -5.83 -23.42
CA ARG A 152 -9.25 -4.67 -24.32
C ARG A 152 -9.77 -3.40 -23.63
N ARG A 153 -10.84 -3.56 -22.83
CA ARG A 153 -11.48 -2.44 -22.13
C ARG A 153 -10.53 -1.74 -21.15
N ILE A 154 -9.60 -2.45 -20.50
CA ILE A 154 -8.57 -1.83 -19.63
C ILE A 154 -7.89 -0.64 -20.35
N PHE A 155 -7.52 -0.81 -21.62
CA PHE A 155 -6.88 0.25 -22.41
C PHE A 155 -7.88 1.30 -22.88
N LYS A 156 -9.06 0.89 -23.32
CA LYS A 156 -10.08 1.78 -23.88
C LYS A 156 -10.63 2.77 -22.87
N VAL A 157 -10.79 2.35 -21.61
CA VAL A 157 -11.26 3.23 -20.54
C VAL A 157 -10.13 4.06 -19.91
N GLY A 158 -8.87 3.85 -20.33
CA GLY A 158 -7.72 4.54 -19.74
C GLY A 158 -7.46 4.13 -18.30
N SER A 159 -7.53 2.82 -18.00
CA SER A 159 -7.21 2.30 -16.67
C SER A 159 -5.86 2.82 -16.16
N PRO A 160 -5.75 3.25 -14.90
CA PRO A 160 -4.48 3.74 -14.33
C PRO A 160 -3.31 2.75 -14.43
N THR A 161 -3.61 1.44 -14.48
CA THR A 161 -2.60 0.37 -14.57
C THR A 161 -2.39 -0.17 -15.99
N ALA A 162 -3.08 0.36 -17.00
CA ALA A 162 -2.96 -0.14 -18.39
C ALA A 162 -1.51 -0.20 -18.87
N GLY A 163 -0.72 0.86 -18.61
CA GLY A 163 0.68 0.96 -19.02
C GLY A 163 1.62 0.13 -18.15
N SER A 164 1.52 0.25 -16.81
CA SER A 164 2.44 -0.38 -15.87
C SER A 164 2.25 -1.90 -15.75
N PHE A 165 1.00 -2.40 -15.82
CA PHE A 165 0.72 -3.81 -15.58
C PHE A 165 0.58 -4.63 -16.86
N TYR A 166 0.01 -4.05 -17.92
CA TYR A 166 -0.42 -4.83 -19.09
C TYR A 166 0.29 -4.48 -20.38
N SER A 167 1.31 -3.60 -20.36
CA SER A 167 2.08 -3.20 -21.54
C SER A 167 2.85 -4.35 -22.21
N ALA A 168 3.09 -5.45 -21.49
CA ALA A 168 3.73 -6.63 -22.03
C ALA A 168 2.82 -7.45 -23.00
N ILE A 169 1.49 -7.25 -22.99
CA ILE A 169 0.58 -7.95 -23.91
C ILE A 169 0.85 -7.46 -25.34
N VAL A 170 0.94 -8.40 -26.30
CA VAL A 170 1.12 -8.06 -27.73
C VAL A 170 0.00 -7.12 -28.19
N GLY A 171 0.37 -6.01 -28.82
CA GLY A 171 -0.55 -4.98 -29.27
C GLY A 171 -0.93 -3.93 -28.22
N ALA A 172 -0.46 -4.05 -26.98
CA ALA A 172 -0.73 -3.09 -25.91
C ALA A 172 -0.13 -1.69 -26.22
N ASP A 173 1.01 -1.63 -26.90
CA ASP A 173 1.67 -0.39 -27.30
C ASP A 173 0.80 0.47 -28.25
N LEU A 174 0.06 -0.17 -29.16
CA LEU A 174 -0.91 0.50 -30.03
C LEU A 174 -2.14 0.92 -29.24
N CYS A 175 -2.61 0.07 -28.32
CA CYS A 175 -3.74 0.38 -27.46
C CYS A 175 -3.47 1.59 -26.53
N LEU A 176 -2.26 1.71 -26.00
CA LEU A 176 -1.85 2.86 -25.18
C LEU A 176 -1.78 4.16 -25.98
N LYS A 177 -1.35 4.09 -27.24
CA LYS A 177 -1.28 5.26 -28.15
C LYS A 177 -2.65 5.69 -28.68
N THR A 178 -3.52 4.73 -28.98
CA THR A 178 -4.84 4.95 -29.58
C THR A 178 -5.91 4.09 -28.90
N PRO A 179 -6.28 4.41 -27.63
CA PRO A 179 -7.18 3.58 -26.83
C PRO A 179 -8.52 3.24 -27.52
N ALA A 180 -9.13 4.20 -28.21
CA ALA A 180 -10.42 4.02 -28.90
C ALA A 180 -10.41 2.88 -29.95
N THR A 181 -9.25 2.60 -30.55
CA THR A 181 -9.11 1.57 -31.59
C THR A 181 -8.41 0.30 -31.06
N CYS A 182 -8.28 0.16 -29.75
CA CYS A 182 -7.61 -0.96 -29.12
C CYS A 182 -8.28 -2.30 -29.47
N THR A 183 -7.50 -3.23 -30.01
CA THR A 183 -7.96 -4.58 -30.37
C THR A 183 -7.18 -5.68 -29.70
N LEU A 184 -5.96 -5.41 -29.17
CA LEU A 184 -4.99 -6.40 -28.70
C LEU A 184 -4.79 -7.54 -29.72
N LYS A 185 -4.79 -7.22 -31.02
CA LYS A 185 -4.65 -8.23 -32.08
C LYS A 185 -3.33 -8.99 -31.96
N GLY A 186 -3.40 -10.32 -31.93
CA GLY A 186 -2.25 -11.21 -31.74
C GLY A 186 -1.79 -11.30 -30.27
N GLY A 187 -2.38 -10.54 -29.35
CA GLY A 187 -2.06 -10.57 -27.92
C GLY A 187 -3.10 -11.29 -27.10
N VAL A 188 -4.36 -11.29 -27.53
CA VAL A 188 -5.45 -12.00 -26.87
C VAL A 188 -6.25 -12.77 -27.91
N GLU A 189 -6.24 -14.08 -27.79
CA GLU A 189 -6.93 -14.98 -28.70
C GLU A 189 -7.93 -15.85 -27.93
N GLU A 190 -9.13 -16.00 -28.48
CA GLU A 190 -10.20 -16.78 -27.87
C GLU A 190 -10.52 -18.04 -28.68
N ASN A 191 -10.76 -19.15 -27.98
CA ASN A 191 -11.29 -20.38 -28.55
C ASN A 191 -12.55 -20.79 -27.77
N PRO A 192 -13.75 -20.36 -28.23
CA PRO A 192 -15.00 -20.68 -27.54
C PRO A 192 -15.29 -22.19 -27.43
N ALA A 193 -14.89 -22.98 -28.42
CA ALA A 193 -15.13 -24.43 -28.43
C ALA A 193 -14.36 -25.15 -27.30
N GLN A 194 -13.16 -24.68 -26.99
CA GLN A 194 -12.31 -25.22 -25.92
C GLN A 194 -12.44 -24.40 -24.63
N ARG A 195 -13.19 -23.32 -24.66
CA ARG A 195 -13.31 -22.34 -23.53
C ARG A 195 -11.95 -21.76 -23.13
N THR A 196 -11.03 -21.58 -24.06
CA THR A 196 -9.70 -21.07 -23.75
C THR A 196 -9.49 -19.64 -24.20
N ILE A 197 -8.69 -18.94 -23.42
CA ILE A 197 -8.09 -17.64 -23.75
C ILE A 197 -6.58 -17.82 -23.75
N THR A 198 -5.95 -17.45 -24.86
CA THR A 198 -4.49 -17.41 -24.99
C THR A 198 -4.05 -15.95 -24.93
N ILE A 199 -3.12 -15.63 -24.03
CA ILE A 199 -2.50 -14.32 -23.92
C ILE A 199 -1.03 -14.41 -24.32
N HIS A 200 -0.63 -13.60 -25.31
CA HIS A 200 0.73 -13.51 -25.79
C HIS A 200 1.40 -12.24 -25.30
N LEU A 201 2.63 -12.35 -24.80
CA LEU A 201 3.45 -11.26 -24.35
C LEU A 201 4.59 -10.96 -25.34
N VAL A 202 4.99 -9.69 -25.45
CA VAL A 202 6.16 -9.26 -26.25
C VAL A 202 7.48 -9.51 -25.54
N ARG A 203 7.43 -9.69 -24.22
CA ARG A 203 8.55 -10.02 -23.33
C ARG A 203 8.02 -10.85 -22.16
N PRO A 204 8.81 -11.75 -21.56
CA PRO A 204 8.39 -12.43 -20.34
C PRO A 204 8.07 -11.42 -19.22
N ASP A 205 7.11 -11.75 -18.38
CA ASP A 205 6.79 -11.01 -17.15
C ASP A 205 6.50 -12.04 -16.04
N THR A 206 7.46 -12.21 -15.14
CA THR A 206 7.37 -13.20 -14.04
C THR A 206 6.27 -12.86 -13.04
N GLU A 207 5.73 -11.63 -13.09
CA GLU A 207 4.68 -11.13 -12.21
C GLU A 207 3.32 -10.99 -12.92
N PHE A 208 3.23 -11.44 -14.17
CA PHE A 208 2.02 -11.24 -14.99
C PHE A 208 0.76 -11.82 -14.34
N LEU A 209 0.84 -12.99 -13.70
CA LEU A 209 -0.30 -13.61 -13.01
C LEU A 209 -0.73 -12.79 -11.76
N GLN A 210 0.21 -12.13 -11.07
CA GLN A 210 -0.11 -11.24 -9.95
C GLN A 210 -0.83 -9.97 -10.46
N LYS A 211 -0.37 -9.40 -11.58
CA LYS A 211 -1.00 -8.24 -12.22
C LYS A 211 -2.40 -8.57 -12.74
N LEU A 212 -2.63 -9.80 -13.24
CA LEU A 212 -3.96 -10.28 -13.61
C LEU A 212 -4.88 -10.56 -12.40
N ALA A 213 -4.32 -10.72 -11.20
CA ALA A 213 -5.09 -10.86 -9.96
C ALA A 213 -5.56 -9.52 -9.36
N PHE A 214 -5.10 -8.40 -9.91
CA PHE A 214 -5.52 -7.07 -9.48
C PHE A 214 -6.90 -6.70 -10.03
N THR A 215 -7.66 -5.92 -9.28
CA THR A 215 -9.08 -5.61 -9.60
C THR A 215 -9.30 -4.94 -10.96
N HIS A 216 -8.28 -4.31 -11.56
CA HIS A 216 -8.41 -3.74 -12.90
C HIS A 216 -8.48 -4.79 -14.02
N ALA A 217 -8.09 -6.05 -13.76
CA ALA A 217 -8.21 -7.16 -14.72
C ALA A 217 -9.46 -8.03 -14.50
N VAL A 218 -10.45 -7.55 -13.75
CA VAL A 218 -11.72 -8.28 -13.57
C VAL A 218 -12.49 -8.41 -14.89
N ILE A 219 -13.28 -9.48 -14.97
CA ILE A 219 -14.07 -9.80 -16.15
C ILE A 219 -15.46 -9.22 -16.00
N VAL A 220 -15.84 -8.40 -16.97
CA VAL A 220 -17.15 -7.76 -17.10
C VAL A 220 -17.85 -8.20 -18.39
N PRO A 221 -19.17 -8.07 -18.51
CA PRO A 221 -19.87 -8.44 -19.76
C PRO A 221 -19.28 -7.74 -20.98
N ALA A 222 -19.15 -8.43 -22.09
CA ALA A 222 -18.54 -7.92 -23.32
C ALA A 222 -19.22 -6.66 -23.89
N ASN A 223 -20.48 -6.42 -23.52
CA ASN A 223 -21.25 -5.22 -23.91
C ASN A 223 -21.14 -4.09 -22.89
N THR A 224 -20.26 -4.17 -21.89
CA THR A 224 -20.01 -3.06 -20.96
C THR A 224 -19.46 -1.85 -21.72
N PRO A 225 -19.95 -0.63 -21.43
CA PRO A 225 -19.48 0.59 -22.12
C PRO A 225 -17.94 0.75 -22.06
N GLU A 226 -17.36 1.20 -23.16
CA GLU A 226 -15.90 1.42 -23.30
C GLU A 226 -15.47 2.81 -22.77
N HIS A 227 -16.16 3.31 -21.74
CA HIS A 227 -15.86 4.54 -21.00
C HIS A 227 -16.23 4.33 -19.54
N ASP A 228 -15.85 5.25 -18.66
CA ASP A 228 -16.20 5.22 -17.24
C ASP A 228 -17.72 5.14 -17.06
N VAL A 229 -18.18 4.10 -16.37
CA VAL A 229 -19.61 3.91 -16.07
C VAL A 229 -20.10 4.81 -14.93
N GLY A 230 -19.21 5.51 -14.25
CA GLY A 230 -19.54 6.42 -13.17
C GLY A 230 -20.27 5.72 -12.02
N ASN A 231 -21.54 6.09 -11.82
CA ASN A 231 -22.36 5.57 -10.74
C ASN A 231 -23.23 4.36 -11.15
N THR A 232 -23.03 3.82 -12.34
CA THR A 232 -23.85 2.71 -12.85
C THR A 232 -23.19 1.36 -12.50
N PRO A 233 -23.85 0.47 -11.72
CA PRO A 233 -23.32 -0.84 -11.42
C PRO A 233 -23.16 -1.71 -12.68
N ILE A 234 -22.02 -2.37 -12.82
CA ILE A 234 -21.78 -3.39 -13.85
C ILE A 234 -22.20 -4.76 -13.31
N PRO A 235 -22.85 -5.63 -14.11
CA PRO A 235 -23.10 -7.01 -13.71
C PRO A 235 -21.81 -7.74 -13.35
N SER A 236 -21.80 -8.47 -12.26
CA SER A 236 -20.62 -9.02 -11.58
C SER A 236 -20.72 -10.53 -11.40
N THR A 237 -19.61 -11.18 -11.11
CA THR A 237 -19.53 -12.64 -10.96
C THR A 237 -19.44 -13.10 -9.51
N GLY A 238 -19.02 -12.22 -8.58
CA GLY A 238 -18.77 -12.54 -7.19
C GLY A 238 -20.03 -12.84 -6.36
N PRO A 239 -19.87 -13.17 -5.05
CA PRO A 239 -20.95 -13.54 -4.14
C PRO A 239 -21.92 -12.39 -3.86
N TYR A 240 -21.50 -11.15 -4.10
CA TYR A 240 -22.32 -9.96 -3.94
C TYR A 240 -22.42 -9.18 -5.25
N ARG A 241 -23.50 -8.39 -5.37
CA ARG A 241 -23.72 -7.45 -6.48
C ARG A 241 -24.07 -6.08 -5.93
N LEU A 242 -23.66 -5.03 -6.63
CA LEU A 242 -24.03 -3.66 -6.35
C LEU A 242 -25.51 -3.43 -6.71
N THR A 243 -26.30 -2.91 -5.78
CA THR A 243 -27.75 -2.71 -5.97
C THR A 243 -28.19 -1.27 -5.81
N LYS A 244 -27.48 -0.48 -5.02
CA LYS A 244 -27.77 0.94 -4.79
C LYS A 244 -26.47 1.72 -4.65
N TYR A 245 -26.41 2.91 -5.26
CA TYR A 245 -25.33 3.84 -5.06
C TYR A 245 -25.78 5.30 -5.17
N ASP A 246 -25.52 6.05 -4.11
CA ASP A 246 -25.51 7.50 -4.06
C ASP A 246 -24.17 7.94 -3.48
N PRO A 247 -23.29 8.59 -4.26
CA PRO A 247 -21.93 8.93 -3.83
C PRO A 247 -21.87 9.86 -2.62
N ASN A 248 -22.97 10.50 -2.25
CA ASN A 248 -23.04 11.39 -1.09
C ASN A 248 -23.48 10.68 0.19
N THR A 249 -24.20 9.57 0.08
CA THR A 249 -24.87 8.97 1.24
C THR A 249 -24.64 7.48 1.42
N THR A 250 -24.70 6.65 0.36
CA THR A 250 -24.76 5.19 0.56
C THR A 250 -24.37 4.37 -0.67
N LEU A 251 -23.85 3.18 -0.39
CA LEU A 251 -23.68 2.10 -1.35
C LEU A 251 -24.18 0.81 -0.70
N SER A 252 -24.94 -0.01 -1.44
CA SER A 252 -25.46 -1.28 -0.94
C SER A 252 -25.13 -2.43 -1.87
N LEU A 253 -24.79 -3.57 -1.26
CA LEU A 253 -24.58 -4.83 -1.95
C LEU A 253 -25.53 -5.88 -1.37
N ASP A 254 -26.16 -6.62 -2.28
CA ASP A 254 -26.96 -7.80 -1.95
C ASP A 254 -26.26 -9.05 -2.46
N ARG A 255 -26.65 -10.22 -1.92
CA ARG A 255 -26.18 -11.50 -2.46
C ARG A 255 -26.49 -11.62 -3.95
N ASN A 256 -25.53 -12.11 -4.71
CA ASN A 256 -25.72 -12.44 -6.11
C ASN A 256 -26.49 -13.76 -6.21
N PRO A 257 -27.73 -13.79 -6.74
CA PRO A 257 -28.55 -14.99 -6.79
C PRO A 257 -28.04 -16.05 -7.77
N PHE A 258 -27.12 -15.69 -8.66
CA PHE A 258 -26.52 -16.58 -9.65
C PHE A 258 -25.14 -17.08 -9.22
N PHE A 259 -24.60 -16.59 -8.12
CA PHE A 259 -23.29 -17.04 -7.61
C PHE A 259 -23.35 -18.48 -7.12
N LYS A 260 -22.35 -19.26 -7.53
CA LYS A 260 -22.07 -20.60 -6.99
C LYS A 260 -20.59 -20.65 -6.67
N GLU A 261 -20.27 -20.94 -5.42
CA GLU A 261 -18.87 -21.05 -4.99
C GLU A 261 -18.14 -22.13 -5.83
N TRP A 262 -17.10 -21.69 -6.52
CA TRP A 262 -16.23 -22.59 -7.29
C TRP A 262 -14.90 -22.88 -6.59
N SER A 263 -14.53 -22.04 -5.63
CA SER A 263 -13.31 -22.17 -4.85
C SER A 263 -13.41 -21.35 -3.57
N ALA A 264 -13.41 -22.01 -2.42
CA ALA A 264 -13.45 -21.33 -1.12
C ALA A 264 -12.22 -20.45 -0.83
N ILE A 265 -11.09 -20.71 -1.49
CA ILE A 265 -9.86 -19.91 -1.34
C ILE A 265 -9.74 -18.77 -2.35
N ALA A 266 -10.39 -18.86 -3.51
CA ALA A 266 -10.41 -17.82 -4.53
C ALA A 266 -11.58 -16.86 -4.32
N GLN A 267 -12.82 -17.39 -4.25
CA GLN A 267 -14.03 -16.60 -4.09
C GLN A 267 -15.06 -17.32 -3.20
N PRO A 268 -14.92 -17.17 -1.86
CA PRO A 268 -15.87 -17.79 -0.92
C PRO A 268 -17.24 -17.14 -0.99
N GLN A 269 -18.27 -17.90 -0.63
CA GLN A 269 -19.68 -17.47 -0.74
C GLN A 269 -20.06 -16.29 0.16
N GLY A 270 -19.25 -15.96 1.16
CA GLY A 270 -19.50 -14.84 2.08
C GLY A 270 -20.52 -15.17 3.20
N TYR A 271 -20.44 -14.42 4.31
CA TYR A 271 -21.33 -14.60 5.47
C TYR A 271 -22.49 -13.59 5.51
N PRO A 272 -22.29 -12.25 5.36
CA PRO A 272 -23.38 -11.29 5.43
C PRO A 272 -24.45 -11.51 4.34
N ASP A 273 -25.71 -11.20 4.63
CA ASP A 273 -26.75 -11.16 3.59
C ASP A 273 -26.66 -9.88 2.76
N THR A 274 -26.31 -8.78 3.43
CA THR A 274 -26.15 -7.46 2.80
C THR A 274 -24.88 -6.78 3.32
N ILE A 275 -24.29 -5.92 2.51
CA ILE A 275 -23.21 -5.03 2.90
C ILE A 275 -23.68 -3.60 2.61
N GLU A 276 -23.75 -2.78 3.64
CA GLU A 276 -24.15 -1.37 3.54
C GLU A 276 -22.97 -0.48 3.85
N TYR A 277 -22.75 0.51 2.99
CA TYR A 277 -21.68 1.47 3.15
C TYR A 277 -22.27 2.88 3.21
N SER A 278 -22.11 3.56 4.35
CA SER A 278 -22.60 4.92 4.59
C SER A 278 -21.47 5.94 4.39
N PHE A 279 -21.77 7.04 3.71
CA PHE A 279 -20.87 8.14 3.44
C PHE A 279 -21.30 9.43 4.12
N GLY A 280 -20.41 10.44 4.14
CA GLY A 280 -20.70 11.76 4.70
C GLY A 280 -20.56 11.84 6.22
N ILE A 281 -19.98 10.84 6.87
CA ILE A 281 -19.80 10.80 8.32
C ILE A 281 -18.36 11.20 8.63
N PRO A 282 -18.12 12.31 9.36
CA PRO A 282 -16.77 12.74 9.74
C PRO A 282 -16.02 11.67 10.53
N ASP A 283 -14.68 11.60 10.34
CA ASP A 283 -13.82 10.53 10.87
C ASP A 283 -13.97 10.33 12.38
N GLU A 284 -14.05 11.41 13.18
CA GLU A 284 -14.26 11.35 14.64
C GLU A 284 -15.61 10.71 15.02
N ALA A 285 -16.66 11.07 14.29
CA ALA A 285 -17.98 10.50 14.49
C ALA A 285 -18.03 9.03 14.05
N ALA A 286 -17.33 8.69 12.97
CA ALA A 286 -17.21 7.33 12.46
C ALA A 286 -16.50 6.41 13.48
N VAL A 287 -15.39 6.85 14.09
CA VAL A 287 -14.72 6.11 15.17
C VAL A 287 -15.71 5.80 16.30
N THR A 288 -16.38 6.83 16.83
CA THR A 288 -17.36 6.67 17.92
C THR A 288 -18.54 5.76 17.53
N ALA A 289 -18.99 5.82 16.30
CA ALA A 289 -20.09 4.99 15.80
C ALA A 289 -19.70 3.50 15.68
N VAL A 290 -18.43 3.20 15.32
CA VAL A 290 -17.91 1.82 15.32
C VAL A 290 -17.70 1.32 16.75
N GLU A 291 -17.16 2.12 17.65
CA GLU A 291 -17.00 1.79 19.08
C GLU A 291 -18.35 1.35 19.70
N ASN A 292 -19.41 2.05 19.35
CA ASN A 292 -20.76 1.80 19.86
C ASN A 292 -21.54 0.72 19.08
N GLY A 293 -20.98 0.13 18.02
CA GLY A 293 -21.58 -0.91 17.22
C GLY A 293 -22.70 -0.43 16.27
N GLN A 294 -22.79 0.88 15.99
CA GLN A 294 -23.67 1.43 14.96
C GLN A 294 -23.18 1.04 13.56
N TYR A 295 -21.86 1.03 13.37
CA TYR A 295 -21.16 0.49 12.20
C TYR A 295 -20.20 -0.61 12.62
N ASP A 296 -19.82 -1.46 11.68
CA ASP A 296 -19.00 -2.64 11.94
C ASP A 296 -17.54 -2.44 11.52
N PHE A 297 -17.28 -1.49 10.61
CA PHE A 297 -15.94 -1.21 10.09
C PHE A 297 -15.84 0.24 9.57
N MET A 298 -14.74 0.92 9.90
CA MET A 298 -14.37 2.24 9.36
C MET A 298 -13.33 2.06 8.25
N ALA A 299 -13.63 2.60 7.06
CA ALA A 299 -12.75 2.47 5.90
C ALA A 299 -11.72 3.62 5.75
N ASP A 300 -11.92 4.72 6.46
CA ASP A 300 -10.96 5.82 6.49
C ASP A 300 -9.85 5.59 7.51
N VAL A 301 -8.78 6.37 7.37
CA VAL A 301 -7.68 6.35 8.34
C VAL A 301 -8.17 6.89 9.69
N ILE A 302 -7.87 6.17 10.74
CA ILE A 302 -8.24 6.56 12.11
C ILE A 302 -7.48 7.85 12.49
N PRO A 303 -8.15 8.87 13.04
CA PRO A 303 -7.50 10.07 13.57
C PRO A 303 -6.44 9.72 14.62
N MET A 304 -5.26 10.35 14.54
CA MET A 304 -4.10 9.98 15.36
C MET A 304 -4.30 10.19 16.85
N ASP A 305 -5.07 11.19 17.23
CA ASP A 305 -5.44 11.51 18.63
C ASP A 305 -6.34 10.44 19.26
N ARG A 306 -7.07 9.65 18.43
CA ARG A 306 -7.90 8.53 18.91
C ARG A 306 -7.09 7.25 19.17
N LEU A 307 -5.89 7.09 18.59
CA LEU A 307 -5.11 5.86 18.69
C LEU A 307 -4.77 5.47 20.13
N GLY A 308 -4.48 6.44 21.00
CA GLY A 308 -4.21 6.20 22.43
C GLY A 308 -5.42 5.63 23.18
N GLU A 309 -6.61 6.17 22.93
CA GLU A 309 -7.86 5.66 23.50
C GLU A 309 -8.18 4.26 22.98
N LEU A 310 -8.10 4.08 21.68
CA LEU A 310 -8.41 2.81 21.00
C LEU A 310 -7.50 1.69 21.51
N GLY A 311 -6.20 1.94 21.60
CA GLY A 311 -5.23 0.98 22.11
C GLY A 311 -5.41 0.62 23.59
N ASN A 312 -6.05 1.48 24.40
CA ASN A 312 -6.26 1.24 25.82
C ASN A 312 -7.66 0.67 26.14
N ARG A 313 -8.72 1.23 25.54
CA ARG A 313 -10.12 0.91 25.89
C ARG A 313 -10.78 -0.06 24.93
N TYR A 314 -10.35 -0.05 23.65
CA TYR A 314 -10.96 -0.83 22.58
C TYR A 314 -9.97 -1.82 21.93
N THR A 315 -9.06 -2.36 22.73
CA THR A 315 -7.98 -3.26 22.26
C THR A 315 -8.50 -4.46 21.47
N ALA A 316 -9.64 -5.03 21.87
CA ALA A 316 -10.26 -6.16 21.17
C ALA A 316 -10.88 -5.79 19.81
N GLN A 317 -11.13 -4.50 19.57
CA GLN A 317 -11.72 -3.94 18.35
C GLN A 317 -10.68 -3.26 17.46
N THR A 318 -9.47 -3.03 18.00
CA THR A 318 -8.38 -2.32 17.31
C THR A 318 -7.34 -3.32 16.82
N HIS A 319 -7.13 -3.37 15.52
CA HIS A 319 -6.23 -4.32 14.89
C HIS A 319 -5.09 -3.58 14.20
N VAL A 320 -3.85 -3.81 14.63
CA VAL A 320 -2.65 -3.34 13.93
C VAL A 320 -2.21 -4.42 12.95
N ARG A 321 -2.03 -4.05 11.69
CA ARG A 321 -1.80 -4.98 10.59
C ARG A 321 -0.57 -4.60 9.77
N PRO A 322 0.40 -5.50 9.59
CA PRO A 322 1.45 -5.31 8.61
C PRO A 322 0.84 -4.99 7.24
N HIS A 323 1.35 -3.93 6.63
CA HIS A 323 0.92 -3.49 5.31
C HIS A 323 2.15 -3.11 4.49
N ALA A 324 2.25 -3.60 3.26
CA ALA A 324 3.31 -3.18 2.36
C ALA A 324 3.02 -1.75 1.85
N ALA A 325 3.28 -0.77 2.70
CA ALA A 325 2.99 0.64 2.41
C ALA A 325 4.05 1.57 2.98
N MET A 326 4.24 2.71 2.32
CA MET A 326 5.22 3.72 2.72
C MET A 326 4.71 5.14 2.55
N TYR A 327 5.30 6.07 3.32
CA TYR A 327 5.33 7.50 3.02
C TYR A 327 6.68 7.89 2.45
N PHE A 328 6.68 8.78 1.47
CA PHE A 328 7.90 9.25 0.82
C PHE A 328 7.75 10.66 0.24
N LEU A 329 8.87 11.28 -0.09
CA LEU A 329 8.93 12.58 -0.77
C LEU A 329 9.48 12.37 -2.18
N PRO A 330 8.67 12.26 -3.22
CA PRO A 330 9.13 12.32 -4.59
C PRO A 330 9.61 13.74 -4.92
N MET A 331 10.78 13.83 -5.56
CA MET A 331 11.41 15.09 -5.95
C MET A 331 11.56 15.11 -7.47
N ASN A 332 10.96 16.11 -8.13
CA ASN A 332 10.99 16.18 -9.58
C ASN A 332 12.40 16.42 -10.10
N VAL A 333 13.00 15.40 -10.72
CA VAL A 333 14.39 15.43 -11.20
C VAL A 333 14.60 16.30 -12.43
N ASN A 334 13.51 16.84 -13.02
CA ASN A 334 13.54 17.62 -14.27
C ASN A 334 13.47 19.13 -14.04
N ILE A 335 13.13 19.59 -12.82
CA ILE A 335 13.00 21.02 -12.51
C ILE A 335 13.81 21.44 -11.29
N PRO A 336 14.27 22.73 -11.23
CA PRO A 336 14.97 23.26 -10.06
C PRO A 336 14.09 23.24 -8.78
N PRO A 337 14.70 23.05 -7.60
CA PRO A 337 16.11 22.80 -7.33
C PRO A 337 16.50 21.31 -7.47
N PHE A 338 15.52 20.42 -7.65
CA PHE A 338 15.68 18.97 -7.53
C PHE A 338 16.18 18.29 -8.83
N ASN A 339 16.41 19.05 -9.91
CA ASN A 339 17.21 18.56 -11.05
C ASN A 339 18.70 18.36 -10.67
N ASN A 340 19.16 18.88 -9.53
CA ASN A 340 20.48 18.65 -8.98
C ASN A 340 20.47 17.50 -7.96
N VAL A 341 21.31 16.48 -8.16
CA VAL A 341 21.38 15.30 -7.28
C VAL A 341 21.79 15.64 -5.84
N LYS A 342 22.72 16.62 -5.65
CA LYS A 342 23.13 17.05 -4.30
C LYS A 342 21.97 17.70 -3.53
N ALA A 343 21.09 18.45 -4.21
CA ALA A 343 19.89 19.02 -3.62
C ALA A 343 18.94 17.92 -3.12
N ARG A 344 18.77 16.84 -3.89
CA ARG A 344 17.95 15.68 -3.49
C ARG A 344 18.57 14.88 -2.33
N GLN A 345 19.90 14.68 -2.37
CA GLN A 345 20.63 14.04 -1.27
C GLN A 345 20.54 14.87 0.02
N ALA A 346 20.57 16.20 -0.07
CA ALA A 346 20.40 17.09 1.07
C ALA A 346 19.06 16.86 1.79
N VAL A 347 17.94 16.73 1.05
CA VAL A 347 16.63 16.39 1.60
C VAL A 347 16.67 15.05 2.34
N ASN A 348 17.28 14.04 1.73
CA ASN A 348 17.40 12.70 2.32
C ASN A 348 18.20 12.68 3.63
N TYR A 349 19.32 13.46 3.73
CA TYR A 349 20.08 13.61 4.97
C TYR A 349 19.35 14.42 6.04
N ALA A 350 18.52 15.39 5.64
CA ALA A 350 17.87 16.30 6.56
C ALA A 350 16.63 15.69 7.24
N VAL A 351 15.96 14.77 6.57
CA VAL A 351 14.67 14.23 7.05
C VAL A 351 14.85 13.40 8.32
N SER A 352 14.08 13.75 9.38
CA SER A 352 13.98 12.92 10.58
C SER A 352 12.90 11.86 10.43
N ARG A 353 13.29 10.66 10.06
CA ARG A 353 12.37 9.53 9.95
C ARG A 353 11.71 9.18 11.28
N LYS A 354 12.42 9.39 12.41
CA LYS A 354 11.83 9.25 13.75
C LYS A 354 10.68 10.25 14.00
N ALA A 355 10.82 11.50 13.55
CA ALA A 355 9.72 12.47 13.65
C ALA A 355 8.52 12.03 12.80
N MET A 356 8.76 11.51 11.59
CA MET A 356 7.69 10.98 10.74
C MET A 356 6.97 9.79 11.39
N VAL A 357 7.70 8.87 12.04
CA VAL A 357 7.12 7.78 12.83
C VAL A 357 6.20 8.34 13.94
N ILE A 358 6.62 9.38 14.65
CA ILE A 358 5.82 9.99 15.73
C ILE A 358 4.55 10.63 15.15
N PHE A 359 4.65 11.38 14.05
CA PHE A 359 3.48 12.00 13.41
C PHE A 359 2.49 10.99 12.87
N TYR A 360 2.96 9.81 12.48
CA TYR A 360 2.09 8.71 12.03
C TYR A 360 1.47 7.90 13.18
N GLY A 361 1.74 8.21 14.44
CA GLY A 361 1.15 7.52 15.59
C GLY A 361 2.13 6.62 16.37
N GLY A 362 3.42 6.65 16.03
CA GLY A 362 4.48 6.05 16.85
C GLY A 362 5.03 4.71 16.36
N PRO A 363 6.01 4.16 17.09
CA PRO A 363 6.78 2.98 16.65
C PRO A 363 5.98 1.67 16.66
N GLY A 364 4.79 1.65 17.24
CA GLY A 364 3.89 0.49 17.22
C GLY A 364 3.23 0.26 15.86
N ILE A 365 3.19 1.28 14.99
CA ILE A 365 2.49 1.24 13.71
C ILE A 365 3.30 1.82 12.53
N ALA A 366 4.51 2.30 12.77
CA ALA A 366 5.39 2.79 11.72
C ALA A 366 6.86 2.58 12.08
N ARG A 367 7.71 2.45 11.07
CA ARG A 367 9.16 2.27 11.20
C ARG A 367 9.90 3.15 10.17
N PRO A 368 11.11 3.66 10.49
CA PRO A 368 11.94 4.36 9.52
C PRO A 368 12.23 3.50 8.29
N LEU A 369 12.06 4.06 7.09
CA LEU A 369 12.37 3.41 5.82
C LEU A 369 13.54 4.11 5.14
N CYS A 370 14.55 3.36 4.69
CA CYS A 370 15.78 3.89 4.12
C CYS A 370 15.92 3.72 2.60
N GLY A 371 15.12 2.85 2.01
CA GLY A 371 15.02 2.60 0.57
C GLY A 371 13.59 2.45 0.14
N MET A 372 13.38 1.82 -1.02
CA MET A 372 12.08 1.74 -1.64
C MET A 372 11.22 0.57 -1.16
N VAL A 373 11.84 -0.52 -0.73
CA VAL A 373 11.13 -1.78 -0.51
C VAL A 373 10.83 -1.98 0.98
N PRO A 374 9.54 -1.98 1.39
CA PRO A 374 9.13 -2.25 2.77
C PRO A 374 9.58 -3.63 3.28
N SER A 375 9.71 -3.74 4.61
CA SER A 375 10.23 -4.95 5.28
C SER A 375 9.32 -6.19 5.13
N SER A 376 8.06 -6.01 4.78
CA SER A 376 7.09 -7.09 4.57
C SER A 376 7.18 -7.75 3.19
N LEU A 377 8.03 -7.25 2.29
CA LEU A 377 8.19 -7.75 0.91
C LEU A 377 9.52 -8.48 0.70
N PRO A 378 9.61 -9.36 -0.32
CA PRO A 378 10.89 -9.88 -0.80
C PRO A 378 11.86 -8.74 -1.15
N ALA A 379 13.15 -9.01 -1.09
CA ALA A 379 14.21 -8.02 -1.36
C ALA A 379 14.11 -6.73 -0.52
N ALA A 380 13.50 -6.79 0.67
CA ALA A 380 13.39 -5.66 1.59
C ALA A 380 14.71 -4.88 1.72
N THR A 381 14.59 -3.55 1.83
CA THR A 381 15.74 -2.66 1.98
C THR A 381 16.58 -3.01 3.21
N ASN A 382 17.84 -3.32 3.03
CA ASN A 382 18.78 -3.73 4.08
C ASN A 382 19.98 -2.78 4.25
N PHE A 383 19.81 -1.52 3.86
CA PHE A 383 20.86 -0.48 3.93
C PHE A 383 20.25 0.88 4.28
N CYS A 384 21.04 1.79 4.80
CA CYS A 384 20.66 3.17 5.04
C CYS A 384 21.82 4.11 4.68
N PHE A 385 21.69 4.86 3.58
CA PHE A 385 22.71 5.81 3.10
C PHE A 385 22.60 7.16 3.81
N TYR A 386 21.38 7.58 4.10
CA TYR A 386 21.06 8.94 4.53
C TYR A 386 20.70 8.97 6.01
N THR A 387 21.71 8.70 6.84
CA THR A 387 21.71 8.86 8.29
C THR A 387 23.05 9.42 8.74
N LYS A 388 23.13 9.98 9.93
CA LYS A 388 24.36 10.57 10.47
C LYS A 388 25.50 9.56 10.43
N GLY A 389 26.64 9.94 9.82
CA GLY A 389 27.84 9.12 9.70
C GLY A 389 27.80 8.07 8.58
N ALA A 390 26.74 8.02 7.76
CA ALA A 390 26.62 7.10 6.62
C ALA A 390 26.66 7.83 5.27
N SER A 391 26.86 7.05 4.19
CA SER A 391 26.87 7.53 2.80
C SER A 391 26.53 6.38 1.84
N PRO A 392 26.33 6.64 0.53
CA PRO A 392 26.17 5.58 -0.46
C PRO A 392 27.35 4.60 -0.54
N THR A 393 28.56 5.03 -0.17
CA THR A 393 29.76 4.19 -0.15
C THR A 393 30.05 3.54 1.21
N ALA A 394 29.41 4.02 2.29
CA ALA A 394 29.58 3.53 3.65
C ALA A 394 28.20 3.53 4.36
N SER A 395 27.33 2.60 3.95
CA SER A 395 25.95 2.53 4.46
C SER A 395 25.89 2.01 5.88
N ALA A 396 24.95 2.56 6.68
CA ALA A 396 24.48 1.93 7.91
C ALA A 396 23.46 0.83 7.58
N LEU A 397 23.17 -0.04 8.57
CA LEU A 397 22.09 -1.03 8.44
C LEU A 397 20.71 -0.40 8.72
N GLN A 398 20.67 0.59 9.62
CA GLN A 398 19.42 1.23 10.07
C GLN A 398 19.61 2.75 10.17
N TRP A 399 18.50 3.46 10.04
CA TRP A 399 18.47 4.90 10.27
C TRP A 399 18.64 5.22 11.76
N GLN A 400 19.48 6.21 12.07
CA GLN A 400 19.78 6.64 13.43
C GLN A 400 19.36 8.08 13.71
N ALA A 401 19.81 9.02 12.88
CA ALA A 401 19.55 10.44 13.04
C ALA A 401 19.73 11.18 11.71
N PRO A 402 19.08 12.37 11.54
CA PRO A 402 19.36 13.25 10.42
C PRO A 402 20.78 13.84 10.52
N ASP A 403 21.40 14.14 9.37
CA ASP A 403 22.65 14.86 9.29
C ASP A 403 22.43 16.25 8.68
N LEU A 404 21.96 17.19 9.51
CA LEU A 404 21.67 18.56 9.08
C LEU A 404 22.90 19.33 8.62
N ALA A 405 24.08 19.04 9.17
CA ALA A 405 25.33 19.68 8.75
C ALA A 405 25.67 19.28 7.31
N LYS A 406 25.60 17.97 7.03
CA LYS A 406 25.81 17.44 5.68
C LYS A 406 24.77 17.92 4.70
N ALA A 407 23.51 17.99 5.12
CA ALA A 407 22.41 18.51 4.29
C ALA A 407 22.65 19.97 3.87
N ARG A 408 22.98 20.86 4.81
CA ARG A 408 23.32 22.27 4.51
C ARG A 408 24.53 22.39 3.58
N GLN A 409 25.56 21.62 3.84
CA GLN A 409 26.74 21.56 2.96
C GLN A 409 26.34 21.22 1.51
N LEU A 410 25.50 20.18 1.32
CA LEU A 410 25.04 19.75 0.00
C LEU A 410 24.17 20.80 -0.69
N VAL A 411 23.30 21.51 0.04
CA VAL A 411 22.51 22.64 -0.50
C VAL A 411 23.44 23.75 -1.02
N GLN A 412 24.49 24.10 -0.28
CA GLN A 412 25.48 25.08 -0.74
C GLN A 412 26.26 24.59 -1.97
N GLU A 413 26.76 23.36 -1.91
CA GLU A 413 27.50 22.75 -3.03
C GLU A 413 26.66 22.57 -4.30
N SER A 414 25.34 22.44 -4.16
CA SER A 414 24.42 22.36 -5.31
C SER A 414 24.13 23.71 -5.96
N GLY A 415 24.48 24.82 -5.29
CA GLY A 415 24.13 26.17 -5.73
C GLY A 415 22.63 26.48 -5.65
N THR A 416 21.87 25.72 -4.85
CA THR A 416 20.41 25.86 -4.78
C THR A 416 19.92 26.58 -3.52
N ALA A 417 20.82 27.07 -2.67
CA ALA A 417 20.49 27.81 -1.46
C ALA A 417 19.61 29.03 -1.78
N GLY A 418 18.61 29.28 -0.94
CA GLY A 418 17.68 30.41 -1.10
C GLY A 418 16.61 30.21 -2.18
N GLN A 419 16.61 29.13 -2.93
CA GLN A 419 15.56 28.88 -3.93
C GLN A 419 14.21 28.60 -3.27
N LYS A 420 13.13 29.01 -3.96
CA LYS A 420 11.76 28.74 -3.53
C LYS A 420 11.40 27.28 -3.79
N VAL A 421 10.80 26.63 -2.80
CA VAL A 421 10.32 25.27 -2.87
C VAL A 421 8.88 25.20 -2.39
N THR A 422 7.98 24.70 -3.22
CA THR A 422 6.60 24.43 -2.83
C THR A 422 6.42 22.92 -2.59
N LEU A 423 6.10 22.57 -1.34
CA LEU A 423 5.73 21.22 -0.95
C LEU A 423 4.23 21.03 -1.18
N ILE A 424 3.85 20.04 -1.97
CA ILE A 424 2.44 19.65 -2.12
C ILE A 424 2.14 18.55 -1.09
N THR A 425 1.00 18.67 -0.38
CA THR A 425 0.49 17.67 0.56
C THR A 425 -0.99 17.44 0.35
N ALA A 426 -1.51 16.28 0.71
CA ALA A 426 -2.93 16.12 0.93
C ALA A 426 -3.37 16.95 2.15
N ASN A 427 -4.67 17.30 2.21
CA ASN A 427 -5.24 18.13 3.29
C ASN A 427 -5.72 17.30 4.50
N THR A 428 -5.20 16.09 4.69
CA THR A 428 -5.48 15.29 5.90
C THR A 428 -4.69 15.83 7.10
N SER A 429 -5.14 15.54 8.32
CA SER A 429 -4.45 15.98 9.55
C SER A 429 -3.01 15.46 9.61
N VAL A 430 -2.79 14.18 9.26
CA VAL A 430 -1.47 13.53 9.25
C VAL A 430 -0.55 14.17 8.22
N ASP A 431 -1.03 14.31 6.98
CA ASP A 431 -0.21 14.89 5.89
C ASP A 431 0.14 16.34 6.16
N MET A 432 -0.77 17.12 6.76
CA MET A 432 -0.51 18.50 7.15
C MET A 432 0.51 18.61 8.28
N ALA A 433 0.47 17.72 9.27
CA ALA A 433 1.45 17.68 10.36
C ALA A 433 2.85 17.29 9.85
N MET A 434 2.94 16.20 9.07
CA MET A 434 4.20 15.79 8.43
C MET A 434 4.73 16.86 7.47
N GLY A 435 3.86 17.41 6.63
CA GLY A 435 4.20 18.46 5.67
C GLY A 435 4.71 19.72 6.34
N GLY A 436 4.11 20.13 7.46
CA GLY A 436 4.58 21.24 8.29
C GLY A 436 6.03 21.05 8.73
N TRP A 437 6.33 19.87 9.23
CA TRP A 437 7.69 19.52 9.64
C TRP A 437 8.66 19.49 8.45
N VAL A 438 8.26 18.92 7.31
CA VAL A 438 9.08 18.89 6.08
C VAL A 438 9.36 20.29 5.56
N ARG A 439 8.37 21.21 5.56
CA ARG A 439 8.58 22.62 5.21
C ARG A 439 9.65 23.25 6.11
N ASP A 440 9.52 23.10 7.43
CA ASP A 440 10.44 23.70 8.40
C ASP A 440 11.86 23.09 8.26
N MET A 441 11.96 21.81 7.98
CA MET A 441 13.21 21.13 7.67
C MET A 441 13.85 21.70 6.39
N LEU A 442 13.08 21.91 5.31
CA LEU A 442 13.58 22.51 4.06
C LEU A 442 14.08 23.96 4.29
N GLN A 443 13.38 24.74 5.11
CA GLN A 443 13.83 26.08 5.51
C GLN A 443 15.13 26.01 6.31
N ASN A 444 15.24 25.07 7.24
CA ASN A 444 16.42 24.88 8.09
C ASN A 444 17.69 24.52 7.29
N ILE A 445 17.55 23.82 6.16
CA ILE A 445 18.70 23.50 5.30
C ILE A 445 18.98 24.55 4.22
N GLY A 446 18.17 25.64 4.14
CA GLY A 446 18.49 26.83 3.35
C GLY A 446 17.57 27.12 2.16
N TYR A 447 16.39 26.50 2.05
CA TYR A 447 15.38 26.82 1.04
C TYR A 447 14.33 27.84 1.55
N GLN A 448 13.65 28.53 0.65
CA GLN A 448 12.44 29.29 0.93
C GLN A 448 11.22 28.38 0.71
N ALA A 449 10.93 27.52 1.69
CA ALA A 449 9.89 26.51 1.55
C ALA A 449 8.50 26.99 2.00
N SER A 450 7.47 26.58 1.27
CA SER A 450 6.05 26.78 1.58
C SER A 450 5.27 25.49 1.35
N ILE A 451 4.07 25.38 1.95
CA ILE A 451 3.14 24.27 1.73
C ILE A 451 1.97 24.74 0.88
N ARG A 452 1.54 23.90 -0.04
CA ARG A 452 0.27 24.02 -0.76
C ARG A 452 -0.54 22.73 -0.56
N PRO A 453 -1.57 22.75 0.29
CA PRO A 453 -2.46 21.59 0.46
C PRO A 453 -3.37 21.43 -0.75
N ILE A 454 -3.62 20.16 -1.10
CA ILE A 454 -4.56 19.74 -2.16
C ILE A 454 -5.57 18.81 -1.51
N SER A 455 -6.82 18.82 -1.98
CA SER A 455 -7.83 17.85 -1.53
C SER A 455 -7.27 16.42 -1.62
N ASN A 456 -7.49 15.61 -0.59
CA ASN A 456 -7.01 14.23 -0.54
C ASN A 456 -7.43 13.43 -1.78
N THR A 457 -8.65 13.63 -2.28
CA THR A 457 -9.17 12.94 -3.48
C THR A 457 -8.47 13.33 -4.78
N LEU A 458 -7.83 14.51 -4.83
CA LEU A 458 -7.17 15.03 -6.04
C LEU A 458 -5.65 15.05 -5.91
N SER A 459 -5.11 14.81 -4.72
CA SER A 459 -3.68 15.01 -4.44
C SER A 459 -2.79 14.15 -5.34
N MET A 460 -3.16 12.88 -5.56
CA MET A 460 -2.38 11.95 -6.36
C MET A 460 -2.36 12.36 -7.83
N THR A 461 -3.49 12.57 -8.46
CA THR A 461 -3.58 13.02 -9.86
C THR A 461 -2.91 14.37 -10.08
N TYR A 462 -3.01 15.27 -9.09
CA TYR A 462 -2.34 16.57 -9.15
C TYR A 462 -0.80 16.45 -9.19
N VAL A 463 -0.20 15.59 -8.35
CA VAL A 463 1.27 15.44 -8.31
C VAL A 463 1.82 14.62 -9.47
N GLN A 464 1.01 13.74 -10.06
CA GLN A 464 1.36 12.96 -11.24
C GLN A 464 1.49 13.81 -12.51
N ASN A 465 0.68 14.86 -12.66
CA ASN A 465 0.67 15.68 -13.86
C ASN A 465 1.81 16.70 -13.87
N THR A 466 2.77 16.54 -14.78
CA THR A 466 3.94 17.42 -14.90
C THR A 466 3.60 18.86 -15.28
N ALA A 467 2.42 19.12 -15.87
CA ALA A 467 1.93 20.49 -16.16
C ALA A 467 1.78 21.32 -14.87
N ASN A 468 1.55 20.68 -13.72
CA ASN A 468 1.46 21.34 -12.42
C ASN A 468 2.82 21.76 -11.84
N LYS A 469 3.94 21.37 -12.47
CA LYS A 469 5.31 21.74 -12.09
C LYS A 469 5.61 21.52 -10.60
N VAL A 470 5.13 20.40 -10.05
CA VAL A 470 5.36 20.02 -8.65
C VAL A 470 6.84 19.74 -8.44
N GLN A 471 7.47 20.44 -7.48
CA GLN A 471 8.89 20.29 -7.17
C GLN A 471 9.12 19.10 -6.22
N ILE A 472 8.31 19.01 -5.18
CA ILE A 472 8.34 17.97 -4.14
C ILE A 472 6.94 17.79 -3.59
N SER A 473 6.56 16.57 -3.22
CA SER A 473 5.30 16.28 -2.55
C SER A 473 5.49 15.32 -1.37
N LEU A 474 4.54 15.30 -0.46
CA LEU A 474 4.38 14.23 0.53
C LEU A 474 3.36 13.25 -0.05
N THR A 475 3.79 12.02 -0.26
CA THR A 475 3.01 11.02 -1.00
C THR A 475 3.07 9.68 -0.27
N THR A 476 2.06 8.86 -0.43
CA THR A 476 1.99 7.49 0.09
C THR A 476 1.86 6.48 -1.05
N TRP A 477 2.37 5.28 -0.85
CA TRP A 477 2.16 4.14 -1.73
C TRP A 477 1.83 2.90 -0.93
N SER A 478 0.94 2.09 -1.45
CA SER A 478 0.58 0.77 -0.91
C SER A 478 0.72 -0.25 -2.03
N ALA A 479 1.20 -1.44 -1.70
CA ALA A 479 1.38 -2.49 -2.69
C ALA A 479 0.06 -2.91 -3.35
N ASP A 480 0.04 -2.95 -4.68
CA ASP A 480 -1.03 -3.54 -5.49
C ASP A 480 -0.88 -5.05 -5.57
N TYR A 481 0.37 -5.50 -5.57
CA TYR A 481 0.78 -6.90 -5.53
C TYR A 481 2.09 -7.04 -4.75
N PRO A 482 2.36 -8.22 -4.15
CA PRO A 482 3.45 -8.38 -3.17
C PRO A 482 4.82 -8.56 -3.84
N SER A 483 5.28 -7.57 -4.60
CA SER A 483 6.58 -7.59 -5.26
C SER A 483 7.35 -6.27 -5.09
N PRO A 484 8.70 -6.33 -5.06
CA PRO A 484 9.57 -5.15 -5.11
C PRO A 484 9.35 -4.27 -6.35
N SER A 485 8.93 -4.84 -7.48
CA SER A 485 8.66 -4.11 -8.71
C SER A 485 7.59 -3.03 -8.52
N ASN A 486 6.57 -3.31 -7.70
CA ASN A 486 5.48 -2.36 -7.42
C ASN A 486 5.96 -1.09 -6.70
N PHE A 487 7.15 -1.11 -6.10
CA PHE A 487 7.79 0.05 -5.48
C PHE A 487 8.92 0.63 -6.32
N LEU A 488 9.68 -0.20 -7.02
CA LEU A 488 10.85 0.24 -7.79
C LEU A 488 10.49 0.54 -9.24
N ASP A 489 9.88 -0.42 -9.94
CA ASP A 489 9.60 -0.26 -11.38
C ASP A 489 8.37 0.59 -11.62
N ASP A 490 7.26 0.33 -10.93
CA ASP A 490 6.03 1.12 -11.10
C ASP A 490 6.25 2.59 -10.75
N LEU A 491 6.96 2.90 -9.64
CA LEU A 491 7.18 4.27 -9.19
C LEU A 491 8.35 4.99 -9.87
N LEU A 492 9.33 4.28 -10.44
CA LEU A 492 10.59 4.87 -10.92
C LEU A 492 11.06 4.32 -12.27
N GLY A 493 10.34 3.35 -12.85
CA GLY A 493 10.63 2.82 -14.19
C GLY A 493 10.46 3.88 -15.27
N CYS A 494 11.34 3.86 -16.27
CA CYS A 494 11.34 4.83 -17.37
C CYS A 494 10.01 4.82 -18.14
N GLU A 495 9.41 3.65 -18.32
CA GLU A 495 8.17 3.46 -19.07
C GLU A 495 6.94 4.00 -18.34
N ASN A 496 7.03 4.25 -17.02
CA ASN A 496 5.93 4.74 -16.18
C ASN A 496 5.92 6.27 -16.03
N PHE A 497 6.82 6.97 -16.73
CA PHE A 497 6.83 8.43 -16.79
C PHE A 497 6.06 8.92 -18.03
N HIS A 498 4.90 9.51 -17.80
CA HIS A 498 4.01 10.04 -18.83
C HIS A 498 3.81 11.55 -18.63
N PRO A 499 4.64 12.41 -19.25
CA PRO A 499 4.51 13.87 -19.09
C PRO A 499 3.11 14.37 -19.49
N ASN A 500 2.58 15.31 -18.69
CA ASN A 500 1.26 15.92 -18.87
C ASN A 500 0.08 14.93 -18.75
N SER A 501 0.27 13.85 -18.02
CA SER A 501 -0.77 12.85 -17.75
C SER A 501 -1.07 12.78 -16.27
N ASP A 502 -2.34 12.68 -15.91
CA ASP A 502 -2.82 12.46 -14.54
C ASP A 502 -2.55 11.03 -14.03
N SER A 503 -2.06 10.15 -14.92
CA SER A 503 -1.73 8.75 -14.64
C SER A 503 -0.23 8.44 -14.66
N SER A 504 0.65 9.45 -14.58
CA SER A 504 2.10 9.26 -14.50
C SER A 504 2.50 8.80 -13.11
N ILE A 505 2.58 7.49 -12.87
CA ILE A 505 2.91 6.92 -11.55
C ILE A 505 4.34 7.28 -11.14
N ASN A 506 5.27 7.40 -12.10
CA ASN A 506 6.63 7.89 -11.85
C ASN A 506 6.62 9.42 -11.63
N ILE A 507 6.20 9.83 -10.43
CA ILE A 507 6.07 11.24 -10.04
C ILE A 507 7.38 12.03 -10.15
N PRO A 508 8.57 11.48 -9.73
CA PRO A 508 9.84 12.18 -9.90
C PRO A 508 10.24 12.45 -11.35
N GLY A 509 9.67 11.75 -12.32
CA GLY A 509 10.15 11.75 -13.71
C GLY A 509 11.56 11.19 -13.84
N PHE A 510 11.90 10.24 -12.99
CA PHE A 510 13.21 9.59 -12.96
C PHE A 510 13.32 8.54 -14.06
N CYS A 511 14.45 8.53 -14.76
CA CYS A 511 14.79 7.46 -15.69
C CYS A 511 16.31 7.27 -15.70
N ASN A 512 16.75 6.10 -15.28
CA ASN A 512 18.16 5.70 -15.30
C ASN A 512 18.29 4.34 -15.97
N LYS A 513 19.02 4.27 -17.09
CA LYS A 513 19.16 3.06 -17.90
C LYS A 513 19.78 1.87 -17.14
N GLN A 514 20.72 2.11 -16.22
CA GLN A 514 21.34 1.05 -15.44
C GLN A 514 20.34 0.46 -14.43
N VAL A 515 19.57 1.33 -13.75
CA VAL A 515 18.49 0.91 -12.86
C VAL A 515 17.46 0.12 -13.65
N GLN A 516 16.99 0.66 -14.79
CA GLN A 516 16.01 0.00 -15.64
C GLN A 516 16.48 -1.39 -16.09
N SER A 517 17.73 -1.52 -16.52
CA SER A 517 18.29 -2.82 -16.95
C SER A 517 18.28 -3.88 -15.83
N LEU A 518 18.51 -3.48 -14.57
CA LEU A 518 18.42 -4.39 -13.43
C LEU A 518 16.99 -4.82 -13.16
N MET A 519 16.05 -3.86 -13.19
CA MET A 519 14.62 -4.12 -12.98
C MET A 519 14.05 -4.99 -14.10
N ASP A 520 14.40 -4.69 -15.37
CA ASP A 520 13.98 -5.50 -16.51
C ASP A 520 14.49 -6.93 -16.40
N LYS A 521 15.76 -7.10 -16.07
CA LYS A 521 16.34 -8.44 -15.87
C LYS A 521 15.62 -9.20 -14.76
N ALA A 522 15.33 -8.56 -13.63
CA ALA A 522 14.61 -9.18 -12.52
C ALA A 522 13.20 -9.65 -12.90
N LYS A 523 12.52 -8.89 -13.80
CA LYS A 523 11.16 -9.22 -14.27
C LYS A 523 11.10 -10.22 -15.40
N THR A 524 12.12 -10.24 -16.28
CA THR A 524 12.03 -10.98 -17.56
C THR A 524 12.88 -12.22 -17.64
N ASP A 525 13.92 -12.36 -16.79
CA ASP A 525 14.79 -13.53 -16.82
C ASP A 525 14.19 -14.68 -16.01
N THR A 526 13.48 -15.58 -16.71
CA THR A 526 12.81 -16.75 -16.12
C THR A 526 13.78 -17.83 -15.63
N THR A 527 15.09 -17.67 -15.83
CA THR A 527 16.11 -18.64 -15.39
C THR A 527 16.69 -18.33 -14.02
N LEU A 528 16.36 -17.15 -13.47
CA LEU A 528 16.88 -16.72 -12.16
C LEU A 528 16.23 -17.51 -11.02
N THR A 529 17.05 -17.81 -10.02
CA THR A 529 16.52 -18.27 -8.72
C THR A 529 15.87 -17.09 -7.97
N PRO A 530 14.94 -17.33 -7.02
CA PRO A 530 14.37 -16.27 -6.20
C PRO A 530 15.42 -15.36 -5.54
N THR A 531 16.49 -15.93 -5.00
CA THR A 531 17.59 -15.15 -4.39
C THR A 531 18.29 -14.23 -5.40
N GLN A 532 18.55 -14.71 -6.62
CA GLN A 532 19.15 -13.91 -7.68
C GLN A 532 18.22 -12.75 -8.11
N THR A 533 16.95 -13.02 -8.22
CA THR A 533 15.94 -11.98 -8.49
C THR A 533 15.90 -10.92 -7.39
N GLU A 534 15.89 -11.34 -6.13
CA GLU A 534 15.93 -10.43 -4.99
C GLU A 534 17.22 -9.58 -4.97
N ASP A 535 18.37 -10.16 -5.32
CA ASP A 535 19.64 -9.43 -5.38
C ASP A 535 19.64 -8.36 -6.48
N LEU A 536 19.00 -8.60 -7.62
CA LEU A 536 18.83 -7.58 -8.66
C LEU A 536 17.96 -6.41 -8.17
N TRP A 537 16.86 -6.70 -7.45
CA TRP A 537 16.02 -5.67 -6.86
C TRP A 537 16.76 -4.86 -5.80
N ARG A 538 17.55 -5.51 -4.93
CA ARG A 538 18.39 -4.80 -3.93
C ARG A 538 19.45 -3.91 -4.60
N GLN A 539 20.05 -4.36 -5.71
CA GLN A 539 20.99 -3.54 -6.48
C GLN A 539 20.30 -2.34 -7.11
N ALA A 540 19.11 -2.53 -7.69
CA ALA A 540 18.29 -1.44 -8.24
C ALA A 540 17.94 -0.41 -7.16
N ASP A 541 17.46 -0.84 -5.99
CA ASP A 541 17.13 0.04 -4.85
C ASP A 541 18.34 0.87 -4.41
N ARG A 542 19.53 0.25 -4.28
CA ARG A 542 20.77 0.96 -3.95
C ARG A 542 21.13 2.05 -4.97
N LEU A 543 21.01 1.75 -6.27
CA LEU A 543 21.29 2.72 -7.32
C LEU A 543 20.26 3.86 -7.35
N VAL A 544 18.98 3.55 -7.16
CA VAL A 544 17.91 4.55 -7.01
C VAL A 544 18.23 5.48 -5.85
N MET A 545 18.53 4.92 -4.68
CA MET A 545 18.82 5.73 -3.50
C MET A 545 20.10 6.56 -3.66
N ALA A 546 21.12 6.07 -4.35
CA ALA A 546 22.31 6.87 -4.66
C ALA A 546 21.99 8.12 -5.52
N GLN A 547 21.00 8.03 -6.41
CA GLN A 547 20.51 9.14 -7.24
C GLN A 547 19.43 10.00 -6.54
N SER A 548 18.84 9.50 -5.45
CA SER A 548 17.89 10.20 -4.59
C SER A 548 16.68 10.84 -5.32
N PRO A 549 16.00 10.19 -6.27
CA PRO A 549 14.81 10.77 -6.88
C PRO A 549 13.68 10.93 -5.87
N ILE A 550 13.74 10.19 -4.77
CA ILE A 550 12.81 10.24 -3.65
C ILE A 550 13.55 10.29 -2.31
N ALA A 551 12.84 10.67 -1.25
CA ALA A 551 13.25 10.43 0.11
C ALA A 551 12.22 9.54 0.82
N PRO A 552 12.51 8.24 1.03
CA PRO A 552 11.69 7.36 1.85
C PRO A 552 11.63 7.87 3.29
N LEU A 553 10.44 7.87 3.88
CA LEU A 553 10.22 8.36 5.23
C LEU A 553 10.01 7.23 6.22
N ILE A 554 8.90 6.53 6.05
CA ILE A 554 8.47 5.43 6.91
C ILE A 554 7.81 4.33 6.09
N GLU A 555 7.97 3.10 6.51
CA GLU A 555 6.99 2.05 6.26
C GLU A 555 5.93 2.09 7.36
N ARG A 556 4.70 1.75 7.02
CA ARG A 556 3.57 1.86 7.92
C ARG A 556 2.70 0.62 7.94
N ASP A 557 2.22 0.29 9.11
CA ASP A 557 1.15 -0.67 9.30
C ASP A 557 -0.21 0.04 9.18
N THR A 558 -1.27 -0.72 8.98
CA THR A 558 -2.64 -0.20 9.01
C THR A 558 -3.27 -0.47 10.36
N VAL A 559 -3.84 0.57 10.97
CA VAL A 559 -4.70 0.42 12.14
C VAL A 559 -6.13 0.35 11.67
N VAL A 560 -6.82 -0.69 12.08
CA VAL A 560 -8.22 -0.96 11.70
C VAL A 560 -9.08 -1.01 12.94
N LEU A 561 -10.20 -0.30 12.93
CA LEU A 561 -11.22 -0.34 13.95
C LEU A 561 -12.44 -1.13 13.47
N THR A 562 -12.84 -2.11 14.25
CA THR A 562 -14.04 -2.92 14.02
C THR A 562 -14.99 -2.86 15.20
N SER A 563 -16.28 -3.11 15.00
CA SER A 563 -17.21 -3.25 16.11
C SER A 563 -17.00 -4.58 16.85
N ALA A 564 -17.48 -4.65 18.09
CA ALA A 564 -17.52 -5.91 18.84
C ALA A 564 -18.45 -6.98 18.21
N ARG A 565 -19.32 -6.58 17.27
CA ARG A 565 -20.21 -7.47 16.51
C ARG A 565 -19.49 -8.23 15.41
N LEU A 566 -18.38 -7.69 14.90
CA LEU A 566 -17.65 -8.29 13.78
C LEU A 566 -16.83 -9.48 14.26
N GLY A 567 -16.98 -10.61 13.61
CA GLY A 567 -16.18 -11.81 13.83
C GLY A 567 -15.36 -12.19 12.60
N ASN A 568 -14.36 -13.04 12.80
CA ASN A 568 -13.46 -13.54 11.78
C ASN A 568 -12.73 -12.44 10.99
N PHE A 569 -12.25 -11.44 11.70
CA PHE A 569 -11.43 -10.40 11.09
C PHE A 569 -10.09 -10.97 10.64
N PHE A 570 -9.79 -10.96 9.34
CA PHE A 570 -8.47 -11.27 8.84
C PHE A 570 -8.12 -10.49 7.56
N TYR A 571 -6.85 -10.45 7.22
CA TYR A 571 -6.28 -9.62 6.16
C TYR A 571 -4.96 -10.23 5.65
N THR A 572 -4.49 -9.73 4.50
CA THR A 572 -3.16 -10.00 3.97
C THR A 572 -2.31 -8.72 3.97
N THR A 573 -1.05 -8.83 3.56
CA THR A 573 -0.16 -7.66 3.42
C THR A 573 -0.57 -6.70 2.31
N VAL A 574 -1.36 -7.16 1.34
CA VAL A 574 -1.88 -6.37 0.21
C VAL A 574 -3.35 -6.00 0.45
N ASN A 575 -4.20 -6.99 0.78
CA ASN A 575 -5.62 -6.76 1.03
C ASN A 575 -5.89 -6.51 2.52
N GLN A 576 -6.56 -5.42 2.84
CA GLN A 576 -6.78 -4.99 4.22
C GLN A 576 -7.85 -5.81 4.94
N LEU A 577 -8.95 -6.15 4.26
CA LEU A 577 -10.06 -6.91 4.82
C LEU A 577 -10.83 -7.63 3.72
N PHE A 578 -11.15 -8.89 3.95
CA PHE A 578 -12.02 -9.67 3.05
C PHE A 578 -13.48 -9.65 3.55
N PHE A 579 -14.30 -8.78 3.00
CA PHE A 579 -15.71 -8.63 3.40
C PHE A 579 -16.55 -9.91 3.26
N SER A 580 -16.15 -10.83 2.38
CA SER A 580 -16.78 -12.14 2.28
C SER A 580 -16.45 -13.08 3.44
N GLN A 581 -15.37 -12.84 4.17
CA GLN A 581 -14.90 -13.73 5.23
C GLN A 581 -15.32 -13.29 6.64
N VAL A 582 -15.78 -12.06 6.80
CA VAL A 582 -16.26 -11.56 8.08
C VAL A 582 -17.73 -11.91 8.30
N TRP A 583 -18.12 -12.12 9.56
CA TRP A 583 -19.52 -12.26 9.95
C TRP A 583 -19.90 -11.22 10.99
N VAL A 584 -21.20 -10.96 11.12
CA VAL A 584 -21.78 -10.07 12.12
C VAL A 584 -22.62 -10.87 13.13
N ARG A 585 -22.47 -10.54 14.41
CA ARG A 585 -23.19 -11.19 15.53
C ARG A 585 -24.50 -10.49 15.84
#